data_276a1e44ee58d75317bf2fee0b7a0c3e
#
_entry.id   276a1e44ee58d75317bf2fee0b7a0c3e
#
_cell.length_a   1.000
_cell.length_b   1.000
_cell.length_c   1.000
_cell.angle_alpha   90.00
_cell.angle_beta   90.00
_cell.angle_gamma   90.00
#
_symmetry.space_group_name_H-M   'P 1'
#
loop_
_entity.id
_entity.type
_entity.pdbx_description
1 polymer ?
#
loop_
_entity_poly.entity_id
_entity_poly.type
_entity_poly.pdbx_seq_one_letter_code
_entity_poly.pdbx_strand_id
1 'polypeptide(L)'
;MVCFSHSGMGFFKCCLAWTFVVLACVFASSSPDIPNNEDTKPLWNATWTDKLKRKLLTHYDKFSRPAQHTNATVVKMVLTFRHFELDELKSVLTVYGWMRMAWTDEKLKWNQTEWGGLHELHLADHEIWQPDIILYNSASGSSIDHYGNSHCVVFPTGEVIWVPPAQFLVFCDLDLRLWPYDTQTCHLTLGSWTYDGDQVDLQLDGHTDGFEMELWNSNSEWQVEDVKGNRAEQYYSCCTEPYVDVTYNITLRRRSPAYSAIVITPAAAIVLMTLAGFWLPPNAGEKILLNGCTAIIICLFLLYFSQKLPAMAGHTPLVGTIS
;
A
#
# COMPACT_ATOMS: atom_id res chain seq x y z
N MET A 1 -33.07 23.73 -25.53
CA MET A 1 -33.87 23.85 -26.74
C MET A 1 -34.84 24.99 -26.54
N VAL A 2 -34.57 26.14 -27.12
CA VAL A 2 -35.31 27.37 -26.93
C VAL A 2 -36.49 27.38 -27.93
N CYS A 3 -37.71 27.35 -27.42
CA CYS A 3 -38.90 27.57 -28.25
C CYS A 3 -39.32 29.06 -28.18
N PHE A 4 -39.11 29.79 -29.24
CA PHE A 4 -39.82 31.05 -29.49
C PHE A 4 -41.20 30.71 -30.07
N SER A 5 -42.25 31.22 -29.43
CA SER A 5 -43.62 31.09 -29.88
C SER A 5 -44.23 32.44 -30.21
N HIS A 6 -44.69 32.59 -31.44
CA HIS A 6 -45.72 33.52 -31.82
C HIS A 6 -47.07 32.81 -31.83
N SER A 7 -48.03 33.42 -31.14
CA SER A 7 -49.48 33.14 -31.11
C SER A 7 -50.02 32.27 -29.97
N GLY A 8 -50.95 32.86 -29.22
CA GLY A 8 -51.58 32.39 -27.98
C GLY A 8 -52.48 31.14 -28.06
N MET A 9 -52.41 30.35 -29.10
CA MET A 9 -53.20 29.10 -29.25
C MET A 9 -52.36 27.84 -29.03
N GLY A 10 -51.03 27.96 -28.87
CA GLY A 10 -50.11 26.87 -28.62
C GLY A 10 -49.99 26.44 -27.12
N PHE A 11 -50.26 27.40 -26.22
CA PHE A 11 -50.08 27.15 -24.77
C PHE A 11 -51.16 26.22 -24.21
N PHE A 12 -52.42 26.29 -24.73
CA PHE A 12 -53.51 25.42 -24.25
C PHE A 12 -53.34 23.97 -24.70
N LYS A 13 -52.74 23.71 -25.87
CA LYS A 13 -52.47 22.32 -26.33
C LYS A 13 -51.30 21.67 -25.60
N CYS A 14 -50.29 22.42 -25.21
CA CYS A 14 -49.17 21.86 -24.41
C CYS A 14 -49.58 21.55 -22.98
N CYS A 15 -50.41 22.38 -22.35
CA CYS A 15 -50.89 22.08 -21.00
C CYS A 15 -51.83 20.87 -20.93
N LEU A 16 -52.68 20.66 -21.95
CA LEU A 16 -53.53 19.47 -22.03
C LEU A 16 -52.74 18.17 -22.30
N ALA A 17 -51.67 18.25 -23.09
CA ALA A 17 -50.79 17.08 -23.31
C ALA A 17 -50.01 16.72 -22.03
N TRP A 18 -49.59 17.69 -21.25
CA TRP A 18 -48.89 17.46 -19.96
C TRP A 18 -49.81 16.88 -18.89
N THR A 19 -51.06 17.32 -18.83
CA THR A 19 -52.04 16.73 -17.89
C THR A 19 -52.38 15.29 -18.21
N PHE A 20 -52.48 14.92 -19.50
CA PHE A 20 -52.69 13.54 -19.92
C PHE A 20 -51.47 12.63 -19.61
N VAL A 21 -50.24 13.14 -19.76
CA VAL A 21 -49.01 12.37 -19.43
C VAL A 21 -48.90 12.17 -17.92
N VAL A 22 -49.22 13.22 -17.12
CA VAL A 22 -49.22 13.09 -15.64
C VAL A 22 -50.34 12.17 -15.16
N LEU A 23 -51.53 12.23 -15.74
CA LEU A 23 -52.62 11.30 -15.43
C LEU A 23 -52.27 9.86 -15.84
N ALA A 24 -51.64 9.64 -16.99
CA ALA A 24 -51.20 8.33 -17.42
C ALA A 24 -50.09 7.74 -16.50
N CYS A 25 -49.19 8.60 -15.99
CA CYS A 25 -48.19 8.15 -14.99
C CYS A 25 -48.81 7.84 -13.62
N VAL A 26 -49.88 8.53 -13.21
CA VAL A 26 -50.55 8.22 -11.92
C VAL A 26 -51.36 6.93 -12.01
N PHE A 27 -51.96 6.60 -13.18
CA PHE A 27 -52.66 5.31 -13.37
C PHE A 27 -51.73 4.13 -13.67
N ALA A 28 -50.45 4.39 -14.08
CA ALA A 28 -49.48 3.32 -14.28
C ALA A 28 -48.74 2.91 -12.99
N SER A 29 -49.02 3.55 -11.85
CA SER A 29 -48.43 3.23 -10.55
C SER A 29 -49.31 2.32 -9.68
N SER A 30 -50.37 1.70 -10.21
CA SER A 30 -50.95 0.50 -9.60
C SER A 30 -49.97 -0.65 -9.81
N SER A 31 -49.10 -0.89 -8.85
CA SER A 31 -48.28 -2.10 -8.78
C SER A 31 -49.24 -3.29 -8.92
N PRO A 32 -48.98 -4.24 -9.85
CA PRO A 32 -49.72 -5.48 -9.80
C PRO A 32 -49.44 -6.11 -8.43
N ASP A 33 -50.51 -6.47 -7.71
CA ASP A 33 -50.41 -7.29 -6.51
C ASP A 33 -49.58 -8.52 -6.86
N ILE A 34 -48.33 -8.54 -6.33
CA ILE A 34 -47.50 -9.74 -6.41
C ILE A 34 -48.24 -10.76 -5.54
N PRO A 35 -48.72 -11.85 -6.09
CA PRO A 35 -49.36 -12.88 -5.27
C PRO A 35 -48.31 -13.33 -4.24
N ASN A 36 -48.64 -13.19 -2.97
CA ASN A 36 -47.89 -13.78 -1.87
C ASN A 36 -47.93 -15.31 -2.05
N ASN A 37 -46.96 -15.79 -2.81
CA ASN A 37 -46.80 -17.22 -3.01
C ASN A 37 -45.98 -17.74 -1.82
N GLU A 38 -46.66 -18.02 -0.74
CA GLU A 38 -46.11 -18.59 0.53
C GLU A 38 -45.52 -20.00 0.36
N ASP A 39 -45.58 -20.59 -0.85
CA ASP A 39 -45.19 -21.99 -1.08
C ASP A 39 -43.98 -22.18 -2.02
N THR A 40 -43.17 -21.14 -2.29
CA THR A 40 -41.90 -21.39 -2.96
C THR A 40 -40.90 -21.96 -1.96
N LYS A 41 -40.78 -23.31 -1.91
CA LYS A 41 -39.62 -23.97 -1.30
C LYS A 41 -38.35 -23.25 -1.78
N PRO A 42 -37.49 -22.81 -0.83
CA PRO A 42 -36.27 -22.14 -1.23
C PRO A 42 -35.50 -23.04 -2.21
N LEU A 43 -35.12 -22.49 -3.35
CA LEU A 43 -34.34 -23.17 -4.41
C LEU A 43 -33.02 -23.75 -3.88
N TRP A 44 -32.57 -23.29 -2.71
CA TRP A 44 -31.35 -23.67 -2.04
C TRP A 44 -31.55 -24.20 -0.64
N ASN A 45 -31.06 -25.40 -0.37
CA ASN A 45 -31.00 -25.94 0.98
C ASN A 45 -29.73 -25.45 1.65
N ALA A 46 -29.88 -24.70 2.77
CA ALA A 46 -28.75 -24.16 3.50
C ALA A 46 -27.76 -25.27 3.91
N THR A 47 -26.51 -25.10 3.50
CA THR A 47 -25.38 -25.97 3.86
C THR A 47 -25.00 -25.83 5.34
N TRP A 48 -24.11 -26.67 5.83
CA TRP A 48 -23.54 -26.49 7.17
C TRP A 48 -22.81 -25.17 7.33
N THR A 49 -22.10 -24.75 6.28
CA THR A 49 -21.42 -23.45 6.22
C THR A 49 -22.39 -22.29 6.39
N ASP A 50 -23.52 -22.29 5.64
CA ASP A 50 -24.53 -21.23 5.74
C ASP A 50 -25.14 -21.12 7.14
N LYS A 51 -25.43 -22.29 7.73
CA LYS A 51 -26.02 -22.37 9.07
C LYS A 51 -25.04 -21.91 10.14
N LEU A 52 -23.78 -22.34 10.07
CA LEU A 52 -22.73 -21.97 11.02
C LEU A 52 -22.43 -20.48 10.94
N LYS A 53 -22.23 -19.95 9.71
CA LYS A 53 -22.03 -18.51 9.49
C LYS A 53 -23.14 -17.68 10.11
N ARG A 54 -24.39 -18.05 9.85
CA ARG A 54 -25.54 -17.36 10.41
C ARG A 54 -25.53 -17.41 11.94
N LYS A 55 -25.26 -18.59 12.55
CA LYS A 55 -25.21 -18.72 14.01
C LYS A 55 -24.13 -17.85 14.62
N LEU A 56 -22.92 -17.86 14.07
CA LEU A 56 -21.79 -17.12 14.63
C LEU A 56 -21.97 -15.60 14.50
N LEU A 57 -22.54 -15.13 13.36
CA LEU A 57 -22.67 -13.70 13.10
C LEU A 57 -23.96 -13.05 13.61
N THR A 58 -24.97 -13.82 14.06
CA THR A 58 -26.28 -13.25 14.46
C THR A 58 -26.18 -12.21 15.59
N HIS A 59 -25.25 -12.38 16.54
CA HIS A 59 -25.03 -11.46 17.66
C HIS A 59 -23.59 -11.00 17.74
N TYR A 60 -22.87 -11.07 16.62
CA TYR A 60 -21.47 -10.69 16.57
C TYR A 60 -21.34 -9.18 16.39
N ASP A 61 -20.74 -8.52 17.38
CA ASP A 61 -20.34 -7.12 17.28
C ASP A 61 -18.90 -7.03 16.77
N LYS A 62 -18.74 -6.57 15.54
CA LYS A 62 -17.43 -6.40 14.88
C LYS A 62 -16.63 -5.18 15.37
N PHE A 63 -17.26 -4.26 16.08
CA PHE A 63 -16.59 -3.09 16.64
C PHE A 63 -16.02 -3.34 18.03
N SER A 64 -16.43 -4.41 18.66
CA SER A 64 -15.96 -4.80 19.98
C SER A 64 -14.84 -5.82 19.84
N ARG A 65 -13.69 -5.56 20.48
CA ARG A 65 -12.52 -6.43 20.50
C ARG A 65 -12.86 -7.87 20.90
N PRO A 66 -12.31 -8.90 20.24
CA PRO A 66 -12.74 -10.29 20.40
C PRO A 66 -12.09 -11.02 21.60
N ALA A 67 -11.73 -10.33 22.64
CA ALA A 67 -11.17 -10.90 23.85
C ALA A 67 -11.98 -10.52 25.06
N GLN A 68 -11.99 -11.41 26.08
CA GLN A 68 -12.76 -11.17 27.31
C GLN A 68 -12.00 -10.23 28.27
N HIS A 69 -12.73 -9.24 28.78
CA HIS A 69 -12.30 -8.33 29.83
C HIS A 69 -10.93 -7.66 29.56
N THR A 70 -9.96 -7.96 30.42
CA THR A 70 -8.63 -7.35 30.40
C THR A 70 -7.60 -8.12 29.56
N ASN A 71 -7.98 -9.22 28.90
CA ASN A 71 -7.02 -9.99 28.12
C ASN A 71 -6.62 -9.23 26.83
N ALA A 72 -5.34 -9.15 26.58
CA ALA A 72 -4.84 -8.60 25.31
C ALA A 72 -5.19 -9.54 24.13
N THR A 73 -5.56 -8.95 23.00
CA THR A 73 -5.66 -9.67 21.73
C THR A 73 -4.30 -9.71 21.08
N VAL A 74 -3.66 -10.88 21.07
CA VAL A 74 -2.37 -11.06 20.41
C VAL A 74 -2.59 -11.15 18.90
N VAL A 75 -1.93 -10.26 18.14
CA VAL A 75 -1.94 -10.26 16.68
C VAL A 75 -0.54 -10.59 16.18
N LYS A 76 -0.40 -11.75 15.57
CA LYS A 76 0.86 -12.19 14.94
C LYS A 76 0.91 -11.66 13.52
N MET A 77 2.04 -11.05 13.17
CA MET A 77 2.23 -10.39 11.87
C MET A 77 3.40 -11.01 11.11
N VAL A 78 3.20 -11.21 9.79
CA VAL A 78 4.25 -11.55 8.83
C VAL A 78 4.05 -10.70 7.59
N LEU A 79 5.12 -10.06 7.14
CA LEU A 79 5.16 -9.32 5.89
C LEU A 79 5.85 -10.18 4.82
N THR A 80 5.11 -10.57 3.78
CA THR A 80 5.67 -11.27 2.62
C THR A 80 5.96 -10.27 1.52
N PHE A 81 7.21 -10.10 1.19
CA PHE A 81 7.69 -9.19 0.15
C PHE A 81 7.49 -9.79 -1.25
N ARG A 82 6.92 -9.00 -2.17
CA ARG A 82 6.70 -9.39 -3.57
C ARG A 82 7.51 -8.54 -4.54
N HIS A 83 7.38 -7.24 -4.43
CA HIS A 83 8.01 -6.26 -5.30
C HIS A 83 8.19 -4.95 -4.53
N PHE A 84 9.16 -4.12 -4.95
CA PHE A 84 9.29 -2.78 -4.44
C PHE A 84 9.83 -1.84 -5.51
N GLU A 85 9.55 -0.56 -5.31
CA GLU A 85 10.04 0.55 -6.11
C GLU A 85 10.54 1.65 -5.20
N LEU A 86 11.72 2.18 -5.45
CA LEU A 86 12.27 3.32 -4.73
C LEU A 86 12.30 4.53 -5.67
N ASP A 87 11.43 5.50 -5.40
CA ASP A 87 11.44 6.80 -6.06
C ASP A 87 12.42 7.72 -5.33
N GLU A 88 13.63 7.85 -5.86
CA GLU A 88 14.68 8.64 -5.25
C GLU A 88 14.35 10.15 -5.24
N LEU A 89 13.64 10.63 -6.27
CA LEU A 89 13.30 12.06 -6.38
C LEU A 89 12.29 12.48 -5.30
N LYS A 90 11.37 11.59 -4.93
CA LYS A 90 10.38 11.84 -3.90
C LYS A 90 10.80 11.32 -2.53
N SER A 91 11.90 10.57 -2.46
CA SER A 91 12.34 9.86 -1.25
C SER A 91 11.25 8.93 -0.71
N VAL A 92 10.59 8.18 -1.60
CA VAL A 92 9.50 7.27 -1.25
C VAL A 92 9.83 5.85 -1.67
N LEU A 93 9.78 4.93 -0.72
CA LEU A 93 9.79 3.50 -0.98
C LEU A 93 8.35 3.00 -1.06
N THR A 94 8.01 2.36 -2.17
CA THR A 94 6.75 1.64 -2.37
C THR A 94 7.03 0.15 -2.27
N VAL A 95 6.36 -0.53 -1.35
CA VAL A 95 6.47 -1.97 -1.15
C VAL A 95 5.14 -2.63 -1.47
N TYR A 96 5.17 -3.63 -2.33
CA TYR A 96 4.03 -4.47 -2.68
C TYR A 96 4.22 -5.85 -2.04
N GLY A 97 3.25 -6.29 -1.26
CA GLY A 97 3.38 -7.55 -0.54
C GLY A 97 2.05 -8.07 -0.02
N TRP A 98 2.15 -9.09 0.81
CA TRP A 98 1.03 -9.63 1.58
C TRP A 98 1.30 -9.41 3.05
N MET A 99 0.32 -8.92 3.77
CA MET A 99 0.41 -8.76 5.21
C MET A 99 -0.43 -9.85 5.89
N ARG A 100 0.22 -10.95 6.28
CA ARG A 100 -0.45 -12.00 7.05
C ARG A 100 -0.62 -11.54 8.49
N MET A 101 -1.86 -11.54 8.95
CA MET A 101 -2.23 -11.29 10.34
C MET A 101 -2.98 -12.50 10.87
N ALA A 102 -2.65 -12.93 12.08
CA ALA A 102 -3.32 -14.02 12.76
C ALA A 102 -3.65 -13.61 14.20
N TRP A 103 -4.89 -13.82 14.62
CA TRP A 103 -5.36 -13.54 15.98
C TRP A 103 -6.39 -14.58 16.41
N THR A 104 -6.74 -14.60 17.69
CA THR A 104 -7.80 -15.45 18.20
C THR A 104 -9.04 -14.60 18.48
N ASP A 105 -10.16 -14.99 17.87
CA ASP A 105 -11.48 -14.43 18.13
C ASP A 105 -12.29 -15.42 18.99
N GLU A 106 -12.46 -15.07 20.25
CA GLU A 106 -13.19 -15.92 21.21
C GLU A 106 -14.67 -16.07 20.89
N LYS A 107 -15.25 -15.17 20.10
CA LYS A 107 -16.65 -15.18 19.68
C LYS A 107 -16.92 -16.14 18.52
N LEU A 108 -15.87 -16.56 17.79
CA LEU A 108 -15.96 -17.34 16.56
C LEU A 108 -15.58 -18.83 16.77
N LYS A 109 -15.75 -19.36 17.96
CA LYS A 109 -15.46 -20.77 18.28
C LYS A 109 -16.64 -21.67 17.99
N TRP A 110 -16.39 -22.88 17.45
CA TRP A 110 -17.41 -23.91 17.25
C TRP A 110 -16.86 -25.31 17.44
N ASN A 111 -17.78 -26.28 17.68
CA ASN A 111 -17.42 -27.69 17.76
C ASN A 111 -17.64 -28.34 16.39
N GLN A 112 -16.58 -28.86 15.78
CA GLN A 112 -16.62 -29.47 14.43
C GLN A 112 -17.64 -30.60 14.32
N THR A 113 -17.76 -31.45 15.34
CA THR A 113 -18.65 -32.62 15.30
C THR A 113 -20.15 -32.24 15.21
N GLU A 114 -20.53 -31.07 15.73
CA GLU A 114 -21.89 -30.56 15.67
C GLU A 114 -22.22 -29.89 14.32
N TRP A 115 -21.20 -29.53 13.55
CA TRP A 115 -21.33 -28.77 12.32
C TRP A 115 -20.82 -29.52 11.09
N GLY A 116 -21.12 -30.82 11.01
CA GLY A 116 -20.82 -31.63 9.83
C GLY A 116 -19.32 -31.80 9.54
N GLY A 117 -18.46 -31.64 10.54
CA GLY A 117 -17.02 -31.79 10.39
C GLY A 117 -16.33 -30.57 9.74
N LEU A 118 -16.93 -29.38 9.73
CA LEU A 118 -16.31 -28.18 9.15
C LEU A 118 -15.01 -27.82 9.87
N HIS A 119 -13.92 -27.80 9.12
CA HIS A 119 -12.57 -27.50 9.60
C HIS A 119 -12.20 -26.02 9.49
N GLU A 120 -12.84 -25.29 8.59
CA GLU A 120 -12.61 -23.89 8.33
C GLU A 120 -13.86 -23.19 7.84
N LEU A 121 -13.93 -21.89 8.04
CA LEU A 121 -15.00 -21.03 7.59
C LEU A 121 -14.42 -19.76 6.97
N HIS A 122 -14.82 -19.45 5.75
CA HIS A 122 -14.42 -18.22 5.07
C HIS A 122 -15.44 -17.12 5.34
N LEU A 123 -14.98 -16.03 5.94
CA LEU A 123 -15.79 -14.84 6.23
C LEU A 123 -15.23 -13.64 5.50
N ALA A 124 -16.11 -12.73 5.06
CA ALA A 124 -15.63 -11.49 4.50
C ALA A 124 -14.96 -10.64 5.60
N ASP A 125 -13.91 -9.95 5.22
CA ASP A 125 -13.12 -9.11 6.11
C ASP A 125 -13.98 -8.13 6.91
N HIS A 126 -14.93 -7.48 6.25
CA HIS A 126 -15.82 -6.49 6.85
C HIS A 126 -16.94 -7.07 7.75
N GLU A 127 -17.10 -8.40 7.82
CA GLU A 127 -18.12 -9.07 8.65
C GLU A 127 -17.64 -9.30 10.09
N ILE A 128 -16.32 -9.34 10.31
CA ILE A 128 -15.71 -9.62 11.61
C ILE A 128 -14.81 -8.47 12.08
N TRP A 129 -14.43 -8.53 13.34
CA TRP A 129 -13.45 -7.59 13.90
C TRP A 129 -12.09 -7.77 13.23
N GLN A 130 -11.44 -6.66 12.96
CA GLN A 130 -10.08 -6.60 12.43
C GLN A 130 -9.22 -5.72 13.32
N PRO A 131 -7.93 -6.04 13.49
CA PRO A 131 -7.00 -5.14 14.13
C PRO A 131 -6.82 -3.88 13.27
N ASP A 132 -6.84 -2.70 13.88
CA ASP A 132 -6.73 -1.40 13.25
C ASP A 132 -5.27 -0.99 12.98
N ILE A 133 -4.54 -1.86 12.31
CA ILE A 133 -3.12 -1.64 12.02
C ILE A 133 -2.98 -0.59 10.93
N ILE A 134 -2.16 0.41 11.19
CA ILE A 134 -1.81 1.45 10.24
C ILE A 134 -0.29 1.57 10.06
N LEU A 135 0.11 2.26 9.01
CA LEU A 135 1.49 2.59 8.70
C LEU A 135 1.82 3.98 9.24
N TYR A 136 2.60 4.07 10.32
CA TYR A 136 2.88 5.33 11.02
C TYR A 136 3.69 6.33 10.20
N ASN A 137 4.61 5.83 9.37
CA ASN A 137 5.46 6.67 8.51
C ASN A 137 5.02 6.66 7.04
N SER A 138 3.71 6.61 6.79
CA SER A 138 3.15 6.62 5.46
C SER A 138 3.46 7.91 4.68
N ALA A 139 3.89 7.77 3.44
CA ALA A 139 4.11 8.87 2.52
C ALA A 139 2.83 9.33 1.80
N SER A 140 1.76 8.54 1.83
CA SER A 140 0.47 8.88 1.22
C SER A 140 -0.49 9.59 2.18
N GLY A 141 -0.17 9.65 3.47
CA GLY A 141 -1.05 10.20 4.51
C GLY A 141 -2.29 9.34 4.80
N SER A 142 -2.41 8.19 4.20
CA SER A 142 -3.49 7.23 4.41
C SER A 142 -2.97 5.97 5.10
N SER A 143 -3.91 5.15 5.55
CA SER A 143 -3.64 3.80 6.04
C SER A 143 -3.06 2.92 4.92
N ILE A 144 -2.71 1.70 5.27
CA ILE A 144 -2.26 0.66 4.33
C ILE A 144 -3.32 0.47 3.24
N ASP A 145 -2.91 0.56 1.97
CA ASP A 145 -3.80 0.29 0.85
C ASP A 145 -3.92 -1.23 0.64
N HIS A 146 -4.98 -1.81 1.19
CA HIS A 146 -5.36 -3.19 0.89
C HIS A 146 -6.09 -3.23 -0.45
N TYR A 147 -5.53 -3.95 -1.42
CA TYR A 147 -6.17 -4.11 -2.71
C TYR A 147 -6.74 -5.53 -2.86
N GLY A 148 -8.01 -5.57 -3.24
CA GLY A 148 -8.79 -6.81 -3.35
C GLY A 148 -9.52 -7.16 -2.05
N ASN A 149 -10.73 -7.68 -2.21
CA ASN A 149 -11.56 -8.15 -1.09
C ASN A 149 -11.11 -9.57 -0.73
N SER A 150 -10.16 -9.69 0.20
CA SER A 150 -9.70 -10.98 0.69
C SER A 150 -10.56 -11.43 1.87
N HIS A 151 -10.88 -12.73 1.91
CA HIS A 151 -11.63 -13.29 3.02
C HIS A 151 -10.69 -13.70 4.16
N CYS A 152 -11.21 -13.64 5.38
CA CYS A 152 -10.56 -14.23 6.54
C CYS A 152 -10.88 -15.72 6.60
N VAL A 153 -9.90 -16.52 6.95
CA VAL A 153 -10.07 -17.95 7.24
C VAL A 153 -10.18 -18.10 8.75
N VAL A 154 -11.29 -18.66 9.22
CA VAL A 154 -11.58 -18.86 10.64
C VAL A 154 -11.56 -20.34 10.94
N PHE A 155 -10.87 -20.75 11.99
CA PHE A 155 -10.76 -22.12 12.45
C PHE A 155 -11.66 -22.38 13.67
N PRO A 156 -12.00 -23.65 13.96
CA PRO A 156 -12.88 -24.01 15.08
C PRO A 156 -12.39 -23.56 16.46
N THR A 157 -11.07 -23.38 16.58
CA THR A 157 -10.43 -22.83 17.79
C THR A 157 -10.70 -21.35 18.02
N GLY A 158 -11.29 -20.65 17.03
CA GLY A 158 -11.42 -19.22 16.99
C GLY A 158 -10.20 -18.50 16.42
N GLU A 159 -9.21 -19.23 15.94
CA GLU A 159 -8.07 -18.63 15.22
C GLU A 159 -8.55 -18.06 13.88
N VAL A 160 -8.21 -16.82 13.62
CA VAL A 160 -8.51 -16.09 12.39
C VAL A 160 -7.21 -15.79 11.69
N ILE A 161 -7.12 -16.12 10.41
CA ILE A 161 -6.00 -15.77 9.54
C ILE A 161 -6.52 -14.87 8.42
N TRP A 162 -5.91 -13.71 8.28
CA TRP A 162 -6.20 -12.76 7.20
C TRP A 162 -4.92 -12.39 6.46
N VAL A 163 -4.93 -12.52 5.13
CA VAL A 163 -3.75 -12.30 4.27
C VAL A 163 -4.11 -11.36 3.12
N PRO A 164 -4.38 -10.08 3.40
CA PRO A 164 -4.66 -9.12 2.35
C PRO A 164 -3.40 -8.79 1.55
N PRO A 165 -3.50 -8.71 0.21
CA PRO A 165 -2.51 -8.02 -0.58
C PRO A 165 -2.51 -6.54 -0.22
N ALA A 166 -1.34 -5.97 -0.04
CA ALA A 166 -1.18 -4.61 0.46
C ALA A 166 -0.05 -3.86 -0.26
N GLN A 167 -0.22 -2.55 -0.34
CA GLN A 167 0.78 -1.60 -0.80
C GLN A 167 1.14 -0.66 0.34
N PHE A 168 2.44 -0.52 0.58
CA PHE A 168 2.98 0.35 1.61
C PHE A 168 3.80 1.44 0.94
N LEU A 169 3.44 2.70 1.16
CA LEU A 169 4.20 3.86 0.71
C LEU A 169 4.82 4.53 1.93
N VAL A 170 6.14 4.52 2.02
CA VAL A 170 6.86 5.08 3.17
C VAL A 170 7.88 6.11 2.73
N PHE A 171 8.07 7.13 3.55
CA PHE A 171 9.22 8.01 3.41
C PHE A 171 10.49 7.26 3.78
N CYS A 172 11.50 7.41 2.92
CA CYS A 172 12.81 6.85 3.13
C CYS A 172 13.85 7.98 3.06
N ASP A 173 14.55 8.24 4.16
CA ASP A 173 15.64 9.22 4.18
C ASP A 173 16.86 8.62 3.46
N LEU A 174 17.20 9.18 2.30
CA LEU A 174 18.22 8.65 1.42
C LEU A 174 19.58 9.29 1.71
N ASP A 175 20.58 8.45 1.94
CA ASP A 175 21.98 8.87 2.01
C ASP A 175 22.69 8.65 0.66
N LEU A 176 22.85 9.73 -0.10
CA LEU A 176 23.44 9.70 -1.43
C LEU A 176 24.95 10.02 -1.46
N ARG A 177 25.63 10.09 -0.31
CA ARG A 177 27.06 10.43 -0.26
C ARG A 177 27.91 9.53 -1.13
N LEU A 178 27.64 8.23 -1.13
CA LEU A 178 28.39 7.23 -1.90
C LEU A 178 27.72 6.87 -3.25
N TRP A 179 26.77 7.67 -3.70
CA TRP A 179 26.11 7.43 -4.99
C TRP A 179 27.14 7.31 -6.13
N PRO A 180 27.05 6.34 -7.06
CA PRO A 180 26.03 5.30 -7.23
C PRO A 180 26.36 3.95 -6.56
N TYR A 181 27.20 3.92 -5.54
CA TYR A 181 27.58 2.71 -4.79
C TYR A 181 26.97 2.71 -3.39
N ASP A 182 25.81 3.30 -3.27
CA ASP A 182 25.11 3.53 -2.02
C ASP A 182 24.27 2.33 -1.59
N THR A 183 24.11 2.24 -0.27
CA THR A 183 23.17 1.33 0.39
C THR A 183 22.21 2.17 1.20
N GLN A 184 20.90 1.95 1.02
CA GLN A 184 19.83 2.68 1.67
C GLN A 184 19.13 1.81 2.68
N THR A 185 18.70 2.38 3.81
CA THR A 185 17.89 1.68 4.81
C THR A 185 16.59 2.43 5.00
N CYS A 186 15.49 1.78 4.64
CA CYS A 186 14.14 2.31 4.79
C CYS A 186 13.41 1.54 5.89
N HIS A 187 12.45 2.20 6.54
CA HIS A 187 11.70 1.64 7.65
C HIS A 187 10.22 1.62 7.32
N LEU A 188 9.55 0.50 7.63
CA LEU A 188 8.09 0.39 7.67
C LEU A 188 7.68 0.21 9.12
N THR A 189 7.03 1.19 9.71
CA THR A 189 6.57 1.13 11.11
C THR A 189 5.05 0.96 11.15
N LEU A 190 4.62 -0.18 11.65
CA LEU A 190 3.21 -0.60 11.73
C LEU A 190 2.78 -0.66 13.18
N GLY A 191 1.60 -0.17 13.48
CA GLY A 191 1.05 -0.22 14.85
C GLY A 191 -0.46 -0.05 14.86
N SER A 192 -1.09 -0.39 15.98
CA SER A 192 -2.50 -0.07 16.21
C SER A 192 -2.65 1.43 16.44
N TRP A 193 -3.69 2.01 15.84
CA TRP A 193 -3.97 3.43 16.04
C TRP A 193 -4.78 3.70 17.31
N THR A 194 -5.74 2.82 17.59
CA THR A 194 -6.72 3.04 18.66
C THR A 194 -6.34 2.33 19.96
N TYR A 195 -5.76 1.13 19.85
CA TYR A 195 -5.53 0.25 20.99
C TYR A 195 -4.09 0.34 21.50
N ASP A 196 -3.95 0.44 22.81
CA ASP A 196 -2.67 0.28 23.51
C ASP A 196 -2.21 -1.18 23.56
N GLY A 197 -0.99 -1.42 24.04
CA GLY A 197 -0.37 -2.75 24.08
C GLY A 197 -1.03 -3.72 25.08
N ASP A 198 -1.74 -3.20 26.08
CA ASP A 198 -2.52 -4.02 27.02
C ASP A 198 -3.81 -4.55 26.37
N GLN A 199 -4.26 -3.90 25.31
CA GLN A 199 -5.46 -4.29 24.57
C GLN A 199 -5.13 -5.07 23.30
N VAL A 200 -4.17 -4.62 22.50
CA VAL A 200 -3.71 -5.29 21.28
C VAL A 200 -2.19 -5.41 21.31
N ASP A 201 -1.70 -6.63 21.48
CA ASP A 201 -0.28 -6.94 21.47
C ASP A 201 0.15 -7.43 20.08
N LEU A 202 0.97 -6.63 19.41
CA LEU A 202 1.53 -6.97 18.11
C LEU A 202 2.79 -7.82 18.30
N GLN A 203 2.82 -8.98 17.68
CA GLN A 203 3.96 -9.88 17.74
C GLN A 203 4.43 -10.26 16.33
N LEU A 204 5.74 -10.37 16.15
CA LEU A 204 6.30 -11.01 14.99
C LEU A 204 6.13 -12.53 15.09
N ASP A 205 5.82 -13.19 13.98
CA ASP A 205 5.78 -14.66 13.97
C ASP A 205 7.19 -15.20 14.19
N GLY A 206 7.37 -15.96 15.27
CA GLY A 206 8.68 -16.40 15.75
C GLY A 206 9.45 -17.38 14.84
N HIS A 207 8.85 -17.81 13.73
CA HIS A 207 9.51 -18.70 12.77
C HIS A 207 10.30 -17.95 11.69
N THR A 208 9.98 -16.67 11.43
CA THR A 208 10.49 -15.93 10.27
C THR A 208 10.95 -14.51 10.63
N ASP A 209 11.10 -14.18 11.90
CA ASP A 209 11.29 -12.78 12.36
C ASP A 209 10.22 -11.82 11.77
N GLY A 210 9.04 -12.38 11.47
CA GLY A 210 7.92 -11.63 10.90
C GLY A 210 8.08 -11.28 9.42
N PHE A 211 9.03 -11.86 8.71
CA PHE A 211 9.31 -11.55 7.32
C PHE A 211 9.50 -12.80 6.47
N GLU A 212 8.88 -12.84 5.29
CA GLU A 212 9.04 -13.89 4.29
C GLU A 212 9.37 -13.30 2.92
N MET A 213 10.31 -13.92 2.21
CA MET A 213 10.72 -13.52 0.87
C MET A 213 10.46 -14.66 -0.12
N GLU A 214 9.19 -14.96 -0.41
CA GLU A 214 8.83 -16.16 -1.19
C GLU A 214 8.90 -15.97 -2.70
N LEU A 215 8.58 -14.80 -3.23
CA LEU A 215 8.39 -14.60 -4.67
C LEU A 215 9.02 -13.28 -5.11
N TRP A 216 10.33 -13.25 -5.02
CA TRP A 216 11.10 -12.09 -5.39
C TRP A 216 11.19 -11.91 -6.92
N ASN A 217 10.55 -10.87 -7.43
CA ASN A 217 10.91 -10.35 -8.74
C ASN A 217 12.15 -9.47 -8.59
N SER A 218 13.26 -9.86 -9.22
CA SER A 218 14.49 -9.09 -9.15
C SER A 218 14.27 -7.67 -9.68
N ASN A 219 14.45 -6.68 -8.81
CA ASN A 219 14.54 -5.29 -9.24
C ASN A 219 15.85 -5.10 -10.02
N SER A 220 15.78 -4.41 -11.17
CA SER A 220 16.96 -4.17 -12.01
C SER A 220 17.94 -3.17 -11.40
N GLU A 221 17.45 -2.24 -10.58
CA GLU A 221 18.22 -1.14 -10.00
C GLU A 221 18.71 -1.42 -8.58
N TRP A 222 17.90 -2.13 -7.78
CA TRP A 222 18.16 -2.36 -6.38
C TRP A 222 18.16 -3.83 -6.02
N GLN A 223 19.00 -4.19 -5.08
CA GLN A 223 19.04 -5.51 -4.45
C GLN A 223 18.74 -5.36 -2.97
N VAL A 224 17.82 -6.19 -2.44
CA VAL A 224 17.62 -6.29 -1.00
C VAL A 224 18.81 -7.06 -0.42
N GLU A 225 19.50 -6.46 0.55
CA GLU A 225 20.58 -7.13 1.29
C GLU A 225 20.05 -7.80 2.55
N ASP A 226 19.20 -7.09 3.28
CA ASP A 226 18.72 -7.55 4.57
C ASP A 226 17.33 -6.97 4.86
N VAL A 227 16.51 -7.74 5.59
CA VAL A 227 15.26 -7.26 6.16
C VAL A 227 15.14 -7.79 7.57
N LYS A 228 14.89 -6.89 8.52
CA LYS A 228 14.75 -7.24 9.93
C LYS A 228 13.48 -6.65 10.50
N GLY A 229 12.63 -7.51 11.07
CA GLY A 229 11.51 -7.11 11.90
C GLY A 229 11.98 -6.83 13.33
N ASN A 230 11.53 -5.74 13.89
CA ASN A 230 11.76 -5.39 15.29
C ASN A 230 10.43 -4.98 15.93
N ARG A 231 10.11 -5.55 17.09
CA ARG A 231 8.99 -5.15 17.92
C ARG A 231 9.49 -4.18 18.97
N ALA A 232 8.82 -3.06 19.14
CA ALA A 232 9.13 -2.06 20.15
C ALA A 232 7.87 -1.68 20.93
N GLU A 233 8.09 -1.19 22.15
CA GLU A 233 7.05 -0.62 23.00
C GLU A 233 7.37 0.86 23.20
N GLN A 234 6.44 1.71 22.77
CA GLN A 234 6.60 3.16 22.83
C GLN A 234 5.68 3.75 23.91
N TYR A 235 6.26 4.58 24.78
CA TYR A 235 5.51 5.33 25.76
C TYR A 235 5.35 6.77 25.29
N TYR A 236 4.12 7.23 25.19
CA TYR A 236 3.82 8.60 24.79
C TYR A 236 3.46 9.44 26.01
N SER A 237 3.71 10.74 25.95
CA SER A 237 3.42 11.66 27.06
C SER A 237 1.91 11.83 27.35
N CYS A 238 1.04 11.37 26.45
CA CYS A 238 -0.40 11.40 26.61
C CYS A 238 -0.95 10.28 27.50
N CYS A 239 -0.23 9.16 27.60
CA CYS A 239 -0.82 7.90 28.01
C CYS A 239 0.14 7.14 28.94
N THR A 240 -0.40 6.35 29.87
CA THR A 240 0.37 5.55 30.83
C THR A 240 0.72 4.17 30.28
N GLU A 241 -0.12 3.66 29.38
CA GLU A 241 0.02 2.35 28.73
C GLU A 241 0.96 2.45 27.52
N PRO A 242 1.80 1.42 27.28
CA PRO A 242 2.66 1.38 26.11
C PRO A 242 1.87 1.11 24.83
N TYR A 243 2.30 1.69 23.72
CA TYR A 243 1.84 1.31 22.39
C TYR A 243 2.86 0.39 21.75
N VAL A 244 2.39 -0.70 21.15
CA VAL A 244 3.25 -1.69 20.49
C VAL A 244 3.35 -1.37 19.03
N ASP A 245 4.57 -1.22 18.52
CA ASP A 245 4.85 -1.12 17.11
C ASP A 245 5.75 -2.25 16.60
N VAL A 246 5.63 -2.51 15.29
CA VAL A 246 6.48 -3.44 14.55
C VAL A 246 7.13 -2.66 13.42
N THR A 247 8.46 -2.57 13.45
CA THR A 247 9.25 -1.88 12.45
C THR A 247 10.06 -2.87 11.62
N TYR A 248 9.84 -2.86 10.30
CA TYR A 248 10.66 -3.61 9.34
C TYR A 248 11.73 -2.69 8.77
N ASN A 249 12.99 -3.02 9.03
CA ASN A 249 14.15 -2.33 8.47
C ASN A 249 14.57 -3.04 7.19
N ILE A 250 14.51 -2.35 6.06
CA ILE A 250 14.81 -2.89 4.74
C ILE A 250 16.07 -2.24 4.24
N THR A 251 17.12 -3.03 4.05
CA THR A 251 18.41 -2.58 3.53
C THR A 251 18.49 -2.90 2.04
N LEU A 252 18.62 -1.85 1.22
CA LEU A 252 18.65 -1.88 -0.22
C LEU A 252 20.01 -1.44 -0.73
N ARG A 253 20.66 -2.27 -1.54
CA ARG A 253 21.92 -1.94 -2.21
C ARG A 253 21.69 -1.67 -3.68
N ARG A 254 22.25 -0.57 -4.18
CA ARG A 254 22.16 -0.22 -5.60
C ARG A 254 22.98 -1.15 -6.48
N ARG A 255 22.40 -1.59 -7.58
CA ARG A 255 23.11 -2.31 -8.65
C ARG A 255 23.78 -1.31 -9.56
N SER A 256 25.03 -0.97 -9.22
CA SER A 256 25.78 0.12 -9.83
C SER A 256 26.32 -0.05 -11.28
N PRO A 257 26.37 -1.26 -11.92
CA PRO A 257 27.07 -1.37 -13.22
C PRO A 257 26.51 -0.44 -14.31
N ALA A 258 25.20 -0.29 -14.42
CA ALA A 258 24.58 0.60 -15.41
C ALA A 258 24.89 2.07 -15.11
N TYR A 259 24.79 2.47 -13.84
CA TYR A 259 25.10 3.85 -13.42
C TYR A 259 26.59 4.17 -13.57
N SER A 260 27.49 3.22 -13.26
CA SER A 260 28.93 3.36 -13.49
C SER A 260 29.23 3.65 -14.97
N ALA A 261 28.61 2.93 -15.89
CA ALA A 261 28.78 3.16 -17.32
C ALA A 261 28.24 4.52 -17.76
N ILE A 262 27.05 4.93 -17.30
CA ILE A 262 26.40 6.18 -17.70
C ILE A 262 27.09 7.41 -17.10
N VAL A 263 27.71 7.28 -15.92
CA VAL A 263 28.35 8.41 -15.22
C VAL A 263 29.84 8.45 -15.42
N ILE A 264 30.54 7.33 -15.16
CA ILE A 264 32.01 7.31 -15.17
C ILE A 264 32.54 7.44 -16.60
N THR A 265 31.88 6.81 -17.59
CA THR A 265 32.34 6.87 -18.98
C THR A 265 32.32 8.31 -19.56
N PRO A 266 31.21 9.09 -19.48
CA PRO A 266 31.20 10.46 -19.93
C PRO A 266 32.16 11.36 -19.13
N ALA A 267 32.23 11.18 -17.80
CA ALA A 267 33.16 11.94 -16.97
C ALA A 267 34.60 11.71 -17.36
N ALA A 268 35.00 10.45 -17.58
CA ALA A 268 36.36 10.12 -18.08
C ALA A 268 36.62 10.73 -19.47
N ALA A 269 35.62 10.68 -20.37
CA ALA A 269 35.74 11.30 -21.69
C ALA A 269 35.93 12.83 -21.59
N ILE A 270 35.19 13.51 -20.69
CA ILE A 270 35.35 14.95 -20.44
C ILE A 270 36.79 15.27 -19.95
N VAL A 271 37.27 14.49 -18.97
CA VAL A 271 38.64 14.66 -18.45
C VAL A 271 39.67 14.47 -19.56
N LEU A 272 39.51 13.41 -20.37
CA LEU A 272 40.46 13.18 -21.49
C LEU A 272 40.41 14.30 -22.54
N MET A 273 39.25 14.84 -22.87
CA MET A 273 39.10 15.97 -23.79
C MET A 273 39.76 17.26 -23.23
N THR A 274 39.57 17.52 -21.94
CA THR A 274 40.23 18.68 -21.30
C THR A 274 41.74 18.53 -21.29
N LEU A 275 42.27 17.35 -20.98
CA LEU A 275 43.69 17.06 -21.03
C LEU A 275 44.27 17.20 -22.46
N ALA A 276 43.56 16.71 -23.48
CA ALA A 276 43.96 16.89 -24.89
C ALA A 276 43.99 18.35 -25.28
N GLY A 277 43.15 19.21 -24.74
CA GLY A 277 43.17 20.66 -24.93
C GLY A 277 44.46 21.34 -24.48
N PHE A 278 45.18 20.78 -23.49
CA PHE A 278 46.50 21.31 -23.09
C PHE A 278 47.65 21.01 -24.10
N TRP A 279 47.51 19.92 -24.86
CA TRP A 279 48.55 19.55 -25.86
C TRP A 279 48.42 20.33 -27.17
N LEU A 280 47.28 20.94 -27.44
CA LEU A 280 47.07 21.74 -28.63
C LEU A 280 47.81 23.08 -28.53
N PRO A 281 48.50 23.52 -29.61
CA PRO A 281 49.21 24.80 -29.61
C PRO A 281 48.23 25.98 -29.45
N PRO A 282 48.64 27.07 -28.79
CA PRO A 282 47.76 28.19 -28.45
C PRO A 282 47.19 28.92 -29.67
N ASN A 283 47.79 28.81 -30.83
CA ASN A 283 47.39 29.49 -32.07
C ASN A 283 46.45 28.62 -32.94
N ALA A 284 46.11 27.40 -32.51
CA ALA A 284 45.23 26.52 -33.26
C ALA A 284 43.75 26.88 -33.00
N GLY A 285 43.02 27.19 -34.07
CA GLY A 285 41.58 27.46 -33.99
C GLY A 285 40.75 26.27 -33.42
N GLU A 286 41.24 25.05 -33.66
CA GLU A 286 40.64 23.79 -33.17
C GLU A 286 40.63 23.72 -31.65
N LYS A 287 41.55 24.40 -30.95
CA LYS A 287 41.57 24.47 -29.48
C LYS A 287 40.35 25.18 -28.92
N ILE A 288 39.93 26.29 -29.56
CA ILE A 288 38.76 27.05 -29.15
C ILE A 288 37.50 26.21 -29.36
N LEU A 289 37.42 25.52 -30.51
CA LEU A 289 36.31 24.65 -30.83
C LEU A 289 36.20 23.49 -29.84
N LEU A 290 37.31 22.80 -29.53
CA LEU A 290 37.38 21.70 -28.59
C LEU A 290 36.91 22.14 -27.20
N ASN A 291 37.43 23.26 -26.69
CA ASN A 291 37.05 23.77 -25.37
C ASN A 291 35.58 24.20 -25.33
N GLY A 292 35.06 24.81 -26.40
CA GLY A 292 33.65 25.17 -26.51
C GLY A 292 32.71 23.93 -26.47
N CYS A 293 33.06 22.90 -27.25
CA CYS A 293 32.31 21.64 -27.23
C CYS A 293 32.36 20.96 -25.84
N THR A 294 33.54 20.94 -25.21
CA THR A 294 33.70 20.36 -23.86
C THR A 294 32.87 21.11 -22.84
N ALA A 295 32.83 22.44 -22.88
CA ALA A 295 31.98 23.24 -21.99
C ALA A 295 30.50 22.93 -22.16
N ILE A 296 30.01 22.77 -23.40
CA ILE A 296 28.63 22.39 -23.68
C ILE A 296 28.34 20.99 -23.12
N ILE A 297 29.24 20.02 -23.32
CA ILE A 297 29.07 18.65 -22.79
C ILE A 297 29.01 18.66 -21.26
N ILE A 298 29.85 19.45 -20.58
CA ILE A 298 29.82 19.62 -19.13
C ILE A 298 28.47 20.18 -18.70
N CYS A 299 27.96 21.22 -19.35
CA CYS A 299 26.63 21.78 -19.03
C CYS A 299 25.51 20.75 -19.18
N LEU A 300 25.53 19.98 -20.28
CA LEU A 300 24.53 18.92 -20.50
C LEU A 300 24.65 17.81 -19.45
N PHE A 301 25.86 17.44 -19.05
CA PHE A 301 26.13 16.46 -18.02
C PHE A 301 25.61 16.92 -16.65
N LEU A 302 25.84 18.18 -16.28
CA LEU A 302 25.30 18.77 -15.04
C LEU A 302 23.77 18.84 -15.05
N LEU A 303 23.16 19.20 -16.19
CA LEU A 303 21.70 19.17 -16.35
C LEU A 303 21.14 17.77 -16.16
N TYR A 304 21.76 16.74 -16.73
CA TYR A 304 21.39 15.36 -16.53
C TYR A 304 21.43 14.97 -15.04
N PHE A 305 22.51 15.34 -14.34
CA PHE A 305 22.62 15.08 -12.90
C PHE A 305 21.53 15.79 -12.08
N SER A 306 21.25 17.05 -12.40
CA SER A 306 20.22 17.81 -11.68
C SER A 306 18.81 17.20 -11.79
N GLN A 307 18.56 16.45 -12.87
CA GLN A 307 17.28 15.73 -13.06
C GLN A 307 17.23 14.35 -12.37
N LYS A 308 18.40 13.75 -12.07
CA LYS A 308 18.49 12.41 -11.50
C LYS A 308 18.66 12.40 -9.99
N LEU A 309 19.22 13.46 -9.42
CA LEU A 309 19.47 13.55 -7.99
C LEU A 309 18.36 14.34 -7.30
N PRO A 310 17.79 13.82 -6.19
CA PRO A 310 16.77 14.53 -5.43
C PRO A 310 17.38 15.80 -4.79
N ALA A 311 16.66 16.90 -4.88
CA ALA A 311 17.04 18.16 -4.23
C ALA A 311 16.92 18.11 -2.71
N MET A 312 16.20 17.11 -2.17
CA MET A 312 15.89 16.95 -0.75
C MET A 312 16.77 15.91 -0.03
N ALA A 313 17.79 15.34 -0.70
CA ALA A 313 18.70 14.45 0.00
C ALA A 313 19.43 15.22 1.13
N GLY A 314 19.37 14.67 2.34
CA GLY A 314 20.02 15.29 3.52
C GLY A 314 21.53 15.48 3.37
N HIS A 315 22.13 14.79 2.41
CA HIS A 315 23.56 14.86 2.13
C HIS A 315 23.84 14.95 0.63
N THR A 316 24.68 15.90 0.24
CA THR A 316 25.13 16.05 -1.16
C THR A 316 26.05 14.89 -1.55
N PRO A 317 25.88 14.31 -2.75
CA PRO A 317 26.77 13.29 -3.27
C PRO A 317 28.22 13.80 -3.36
N LEU A 318 29.19 12.95 -2.99
CA LEU A 318 30.64 13.29 -3.11
C LEU A 318 31.02 13.63 -4.54
N VAL A 319 30.37 13.05 -5.54
CA VAL A 319 30.58 13.37 -6.96
C VAL A 319 30.27 14.84 -7.27
N GLY A 320 29.32 15.46 -6.56
CA GLY A 320 28.98 16.89 -6.72
C GLY A 320 29.90 17.84 -5.97
N THR A 321 30.65 17.36 -4.97
CA THR A 321 31.59 18.20 -4.20
C THR A 321 32.99 18.28 -4.81
N ILE A 322 33.31 17.44 -5.81
CA ILE A 322 34.61 17.40 -6.51
C ILE A 322 34.60 18.27 -7.80
N SER A 323 33.42 18.76 -8.19
CA SER A 323 33.26 19.66 -9.34
C SER A 323 33.26 21.11 -8.92
#